data_cd8ca5bffbd465ae9a29b936bd81c99d
#
_entry.id   cd8ca5bffbd465ae9a29b936bd81c99d
#
_cell.length_a   1.000
_cell.length_b   1.000
_cell.length_c   1.000
_cell.angle_alpha   90.00
_cell.angle_beta   90.00
_cell.angle_gamma   90.00
#
_symmetry.space_group_name_H-M   'P 1'
#
loop_
_entity.id
_entity.type
_entity.pdbx_description
1 polymer ?
#
loop_
_entity_poly.entity_id
_entity_poly.type
_entity_poly.pdbx_seq_one_letter_code
_entity_poly.pdbx_strand_id
1 'polypeptide(L)'
;MPYPEFVFDRDYFDVEEAIRLKERIRSDGYNSLTDEEKNIWDNGLKACRNASDLNRIGYACSVIADLLEIPMTVKTDWTKLQIPTSSDTQHILDNVQTLKNSVASYTTDMPNVPSNPINTIEKMNDVEKILYKVYTVINIILTDMCVCGETYICEDNRLI
;
A
#
# COMPACT_ATOMS: atom_id res chain seq x y z
N MET A 1 -1.22 -12.45 12.10
CA MET A 1 -1.02 -11.00 11.86
C MET A 1 -2.30 -10.42 11.31
N PRO A 2 -2.69 -9.17 11.63
CA PRO A 2 -3.83 -8.56 10.98
C PRO A 2 -3.56 -8.44 9.47
N TYR A 3 -4.63 -8.58 8.67
CA TYR A 3 -4.57 -8.49 7.22
C TYR A 3 -4.18 -7.05 6.80
N PRO A 4 -3.21 -6.84 5.90
CA PRO A 4 -2.90 -5.49 5.44
C PRO A 4 -4.05 -4.92 4.61
N GLU A 5 -4.39 -3.66 4.86
CA GLU A 5 -5.38 -2.94 4.08
C GLU A 5 -4.71 -2.30 2.86
N PHE A 6 -5.47 -2.18 1.76
CA PHE A 6 -4.99 -1.58 0.53
C PHE A 6 -6.04 -0.62 -0.03
N VAL A 7 -5.60 0.54 -0.50
CA VAL A 7 -6.45 1.57 -1.12
C VAL A 7 -5.89 1.89 -2.51
N PHE A 8 -6.51 1.37 -3.54
CA PHE A 8 -6.10 1.61 -4.95
C PHE A 8 -7.29 1.97 -5.85
N ASP A 9 -8.32 2.56 -5.26
CA ASP A 9 -9.56 3.02 -5.88
C ASP A 9 -9.69 4.55 -5.84
N ARG A 10 -8.56 5.26 -5.73
CA ARG A 10 -8.56 6.73 -5.83
C ARG A 10 -8.90 7.13 -7.25
N ASP A 11 -9.77 8.12 -7.38
CA ASP A 11 -10.23 8.63 -8.67
C ASP A 11 -10.23 10.15 -8.75
N TYR A 12 -10.67 10.69 -9.88
CA TYR A 12 -10.71 12.13 -10.11
C TYR A 12 -11.76 12.84 -9.26
N PHE A 13 -12.80 12.18 -8.80
CA PHE A 13 -13.77 12.76 -7.85
C PHE A 13 -13.12 13.04 -6.50
N ASP A 14 -12.24 12.14 -6.04
CA ASP A 14 -11.44 12.37 -4.83
C ASP A 14 -10.54 13.62 -4.98
N VAL A 15 -9.98 13.85 -6.20
CA VAL A 15 -9.15 15.03 -6.49
C VAL A 15 -9.99 16.29 -6.51
N GLU A 16 -11.16 16.27 -7.16
CA GLU A 16 -12.08 17.42 -7.21
C GLU A 16 -12.57 17.79 -5.81
N GLU A 17 -12.89 16.82 -4.97
CA GLU A 17 -13.26 17.04 -3.58
C GLU A 17 -12.11 17.71 -2.79
N ALA A 18 -10.89 17.22 -2.96
CA ALA A 18 -9.72 17.80 -2.31
C ALA A 18 -9.47 19.25 -2.73
N ILE A 19 -9.62 19.55 -4.02
CA ILE A 19 -9.50 20.91 -4.56
C ILE A 19 -10.60 21.81 -3.99
N ARG A 20 -11.85 21.36 -4.03
CA ARG A 20 -13.02 22.10 -3.52
C ARG A 20 -12.87 22.47 -2.05
N LEU A 21 -12.48 21.49 -1.21
CA LEU A 21 -12.27 21.75 0.22
C LEU A 21 -11.13 22.72 0.48
N LYS A 22 -10.01 22.56 -0.24
CA LYS A 22 -8.86 23.47 -0.15
C LYS A 22 -9.21 24.92 -0.54
N GLU A 23 -9.94 25.09 -1.63
CA GLU A 23 -10.38 26.42 -2.10
C GLU A 23 -11.34 27.06 -1.10
N ARG A 24 -12.29 26.31 -0.57
CA ARG A 24 -13.22 26.79 0.45
C ARG A 24 -12.52 27.22 1.74
N ILE A 25 -11.55 26.45 2.21
CA ILE A 25 -10.74 26.83 3.37
C ILE A 25 -9.94 28.12 3.07
N ARG A 26 -9.43 28.25 1.85
CA ARG A 26 -8.65 29.42 1.45
C ARG A 26 -9.50 30.70 1.37
N SER A 27 -10.75 30.61 0.90
CA SER A 27 -11.66 31.75 0.74
C SER A 27 -12.37 32.12 2.04
N ASP A 28 -12.93 31.14 2.73
CA ASP A 28 -13.89 31.33 3.81
C ASP A 28 -13.38 30.86 5.19
N GLY A 29 -12.21 30.22 5.20
CA GLY A 29 -11.57 29.65 6.40
C GLY A 29 -12.09 28.27 6.78
N TYR A 30 -11.33 27.56 7.62
CA TYR A 30 -11.66 26.19 8.08
C TYR A 30 -13.04 26.09 8.76
N ASN A 31 -13.46 27.13 9.48
CA ASN A 31 -14.74 27.12 10.20
C ASN A 31 -15.97 27.17 9.28
N SER A 32 -15.79 27.46 7.99
CA SER A 32 -16.88 27.41 6.99
C SER A 32 -17.25 26.00 6.55
N LEU A 33 -16.41 25.02 6.87
CA LEU A 33 -16.66 23.61 6.55
C LEU A 33 -17.76 23.04 7.43
N THR A 34 -18.56 22.13 6.88
CA THR A 34 -19.46 21.27 7.65
C THR A 34 -18.67 20.31 8.55
N ASP A 35 -19.35 19.67 9.50
CA ASP A 35 -18.67 18.72 10.39
C ASP A 35 -18.18 17.48 9.63
N GLU A 36 -18.90 17.03 8.60
CA GLU A 36 -18.47 15.96 7.70
C GLU A 36 -17.23 16.38 6.91
N GLU A 37 -17.21 17.58 6.34
CA GLU A 37 -16.08 18.11 5.59
C GLU A 37 -14.84 18.29 6.47
N LYS A 38 -15.01 18.74 7.72
CA LYS A 38 -13.92 18.82 8.71
C LYS A 38 -13.37 17.42 9.02
N ASN A 39 -14.25 16.46 9.21
CA ASN A 39 -13.82 15.07 9.46
C ASN A 39 -13.00 14.50 8.29
N ILE A 40 -13.45 14.72 7.04
CA ILE A 40 -12.70 14.31 5.84
C ILE A 40 -11.34 15.00 5.79
N TRP A 41 -11.31 16.32 6.02
CA TRP A 41 -10.07 17.10 6.01
C TRP A 41 -9.09 16.66 7.09
N ASP A 42 -9.57 16.46 8.31
CA ASP A 42 -8.75 16.12 9.48
C ASP A 42 -8.23 14.68 9.45
N ASN A 43 -8.98 13.74 8.88
CA ASN A 43 -8.54 12.37 8.71
C ASN A 43 -7.65 12.15 7.49
N GLY A 44 -7.56 13.12 6.60
CA GLY A 44 -6.77 13.11 5.39
C GLY A 44 -7.59 12.81 4.14
N LEU A 45 -7.41 13.66 3.14
CA LEU A 45 -8.09 13.56 1.86
C LEU A 45 -7.59 12.33 1.08
N LYS A 46 -8.51 11.52 0.57
CA LYS A 46 -8.20 10.28 -0.16
C LYS A 46 -7.29 10.51 -1.38
N ALA A 47 -7.45 11.63 -2.09
CA ALA A 47 -6.58 12.00 -3.20
C ALA A 47 -5.19 12.52 -2.79
N CYS A 48 -4.99 12.80 -1.52
CA CYS A 48 -3.72 13.32 -1.00
C CYS A 48 -2.89 12.19 -0.38
N ARG A 49 -1.57 12.29 -0.49
CA ARG A 49 -0.68 11.38 0.19
C ARG A 49 -0.59 11.75 1.67
N ASN A 50 -1.21 10.98 2.51
CA ASN A 50 -1.29 11.18 3.95
C ASN A 50 -0.26 10.34 4.71
N ALA A 51 0.01 10.69 5.97
CA ALA A 51 0.83 9.88 6.87
C ALA A 51 0.23 8.46 7.06
N SER A 52 -1.10 8.37 7.11
CA SER A 52 -1.81 7.08 7.18
C SER A 52 -1.55 6.19 5.96
N ASP A 53 -1.50 6.76 4.75
CA ASP A 53 -1.17 6.02 3.53
C ASP A 53 0.26 5.47 3.57
N LEU A 54 1.21 6.31 3.99
CA LEU A 54 2.61 5.91 4.11
C LEU A 54 2.79 4.81 5.15
N ASN A 55 2.09 4.90 6.28
CA ASN A 55 2.12 3.88 7.33
C ASN A 55 1.48 2.57 6.85
N ARG A 56 0.37 2.64 6.12
CA ARG A 56 -0.30 1.48 5.53
C ARG A 56 0.59 0.78 4.51
N ILE A 57 1.22 1.52 3.59
CA ILE A 57 2.18 0.98 2.62
C ILE A 57 3.38 0.36 3.34
N GLY A 58 3.96 1.04 4.33
CA GLY A 58 5.07 0.51 5.13
C GLY A 58 4.68 -0.77 5.86
N TYR A 59 3.51 -0.80 6.50
CA TYR A 59 3.00 -2.00 7.16
C TYR A 59 2.81 -3.16 6.17
N ALA A 60 2.21 -2.90 5.01
CA ALA A 60 2.03 -3.92 3.98
C ALA A 60 3.39 -4.46 3.49
N CYS A 61 4.38 -3.59 3.26
CA CYS A 61 5.74 -4.01 2.91
C CYS A 61 6.36 -4.90 3.99
N SER A 62 6.21 -4.55 5.28
CA SER A 62 6.74 -5.34 6.39
C SER A 62 6.10 -6.73 6.44
N VAL A 63 4.77 -6.80 6.38
CA VAL A 63 4.04 -8.09 6.42
C VAL A 63 4.45 -8.99 5.26
N ILE A 64 4.55 -8.44 4.05
CA ILE A 64 4.93 -9.20 2.85
C ILE A 64 6.39 -9.67 2.95
N ALA A 65 7.29 -8.78 3.40
CA ALA A 65 8.71 -9.12 3.57
C ALA A 65 8.91 -10.22 4.62
N ASP A 66 8.16 -10.18 5.73
CA ASP A 66 8.19 -11.21 6.77
C ASP A 66 7.71 -12.57 6.22
N LEU A 67 6.63 -12.59 5.42
CA LEU A 67 6.13 -13.82 4.77
C LEU A 67 7.11 -14.42 3.77
N LEU A 68 7.94 -13.60 3.13
CA LEU A 68 8.94 -14.00 2.15
C LEU A 68 10.32 -14.20 2.76
N GLU A 69 10.48 -13.97 4.06
CA GLU A 69 11.78 -13.99 4.77
C GLU A 69 12.82 -13.05 4.14
N ILE A 70 12.35 -11.93 3.55
CA ILE A 70 13.21 -10.91 2.93
C ILE A 70 13.59 -9.86 3.97
N PRO A 71 14.87 -9.66 4.31
CA PRO A 71 15.28 -8.58 5.20
C PRO A 71 14.98 -7.22 4.54
N MET A 72 14.11 -6.44 5.17
CA MET A 72 13.67 -5.16 4.64
C MET A 72 13.56 -4.11 5.74
N THR A 73 14.03 -2.91 5.47
CA THR A 73 13.84 -1.78 6.36
C THR A 73 12.63 -0.99 5.89
N VAL A 74 11.65 -0.82 6.77
CA VAL A 74 10.43 -0.06 6.48
C VAL A 74 10.15 0.93 7.60
N LYS A 75 9.59 2.09 7.24
CA LYS A 75 9.10 3.09 8.19
C LYS A 75 7.58 3.03 8.24
N THR A 76 7.02 2.89 9.46
CA THR A 76 5.58 2.74 9.71
C THR A 76 5.05 3.73 10.74
N ASP A 77 5.84 4.73 11.10
CA ASP A 77 5.56 5.71 12.16
C ASP A 77 5.50 7.16 11.64
N TRP A 78 5.06 7.33 10.39
CA TRP A 78 4.85 8.67 9.82
C TRP A 78 3.79 9.43 10.59
N THR A 79 4.06 10.71 10.85
CA THR A 79 3.13 11.64 11.49
C THR A 79 2.70 12.74 10.52
N LYS A 80 1.58 13.41 10.80
CA LYS A 80 1.06 14.52 9.97
C LYS A 80 2.05 15.68 9.80
N LEU A 81 3.03 15.79 10.68
CA LEU A 81 4.05 16.85 10.64
C LEU A 81 5.29 16.48 9.82
N GLN A 82 5.39 15.23 9.40
CA GLN A 82 6.54 14.74 8.62
C GLN A 82 6.20 14.77 7.13
N ILE A 83 7.06 15.45 6.38
CA ILE A 83 7.01 15.47 4.92
C ILE A 83 8.07 14.49 4.41
N PRO A 84 7.69 13.42 3.69
CA PRO A 84 8.66 12.50 3.13
C PRO A 84 9.55 13.21 2.12
N THR A 85 10.85 12.98 2.24
CA THR A 85 11.83 13.46 1.28
C THR A 85 11.78 12.63 -0.02
N SER A 86 12.48 13.09 -1.06
CA SER A 86 12.65 12.30 -2.28
C SER A 86 13.36 10.97 -2.00
N SER A 87 14.31 10.96 -1.06
CA SER A 87 15.02 9.74 -0.64
C SER A 87 14.07 8.76 0.07
N ASP A 88 13.21 9.25 0.97
CA ASP A 88 12.21 8.40 1.64
C ASP A 88 11.25 7.78 0.62
N THR A 89 10.80 8.60 -0.34
CA THR A 89 9.91 8.12 -1.41
C THR A 89 10.60 7.08 -2.29
N GLN A 90 11.88 7.29 -2.63
CA GLN A 90 12.65 6.31 -3.39
C GLN A 90 12.81 5.01 -2.63
N HIS A 91 13.11 5.07 -1.34
CA HIS A 91 13.24 3.89 -0.50
C HIS A 91 11.94 3.05 -0.44
N ILE A 92 10.79 3.71 -0.37
CA ILE A 92 9.48 3.02 -0.47
C ILE A 92 9.35 2.31 -1.82
N LEU A 93 9.67 2.99 -2.92
CA LEU A 93 9.59 2.41 -4.26
C LEU A 93 10.56 1.24 -4.46
N ASP A 94 11.76 1.33 -3.92
CA ASP A 94 12.77 0.26 -3.96
C ASP A 94 12.27 -0.99 -3.19
N ASN A 95 11.65 -0.80 -2.04
CA ASN A 95 11.01 -1.87 -1.29
C ASN A 95 9.89 -2.53 -2.10
N VAL A 96 8.99 -1.75 -2.71
CA VAL A 96 7.91 -2.26 -3.56
C VAL A 96 8.47 -3.01 -4.78
N GLN A 97 9.54 -2.50 -5.40
CA GLN A 97 10.20 -3.18 -6.51
C GLN A 97 10.82 -4.52 -6.09
N THR A 98 11.45 -4.58 -4.93
CA THR A 98 12.02 -5.80 -4.37
C THR A 98 10.94 -6.86 -4.16
N LEU A 99 9.82 -6.48 -3.54
CA LEU A 99 8.68 -7.38 -3.30
C LEU A 99 8.02 -7.82 -4.60
N LYS A 100 7.85 -6.92 -5.57
CA LYS A 100 7.35 -7.27 -6.91
C LYS A 100 8.23 -8.31 -7.59
N ASN A 101 9.54 -8.12 -7.54
CA ASN A 101 10.50 -9.02 -8.18
C ASN A 101 10.49 -10.43 -7.55
N SER A 102 10.24 -10.55 -6.25
CA SER A 102 10.23 -11.84 -5.55
C SER A 102 9.12 -12.79 -6.04
N VAL A 103 8.05 -12.26 -6.62
CA VAL A 103 6.93 -13.04 -7.16
C VAL A 103 6.79 -12.96 -8.68
N ALA A 104 7.77 -12.39 -9.37
CA ALA A 104 7.72 -12.15 -10.82
C ALA A 104 7.57 -13.43 -11.66
N SER A 105 8.01 -14.58 -11.15
CA SER A 105 7.85 -15.89 -11.81
C SER A 105 6.42 -16.43 -11.73
N TYR A 106 5.60 -15.94 -10.83
CA TYR A 106 4.23 -16.43 -10.58
C TYR A 106 3.15 -15.58 -11.24
N THR A 107 3.45 -14.31 -11.56
CA THR A 107 2.50 -13.41 -12.21
C THR A 107 3.21 -12.29 -12.95
N THR A 108 2.70 -11.96 -14.13
CA THR A 108 3.15 -10.82 -14.95
C THR A 108 2.12 -9.68 -14.96
N ASP A 109 0.92 -9.89 -14.41
CA ASP A 109 -0.17 -8.92 -14.41
C ASP A 109 -0.06 -7.98 -13.21
N MET A 110 1.03 -7.20 -13.15
CA MET A 110 1.23 -6.15 -12.16
C MET A 110 1.62 -4.84 -12.86
N PRO A 111 1.16 -3.67 -12.35
CA PRO A 111 1.64 -2.39 -12.83
C PRO A 111 3.18 -2.28 -12.73
N ASN A 112 3.76 -1.39 -13.50
CA ASN A 112 5.15 -1.01 -13.26
C ASN A 112 5.25 -0.19 -11.98
N VAL A 113 6.35 -0.37 -11.24
CA VAL A 113 6.63 0.51 -10.09
C VAL A 113 6.78 1.94 -10.62
N PRO A 114 6.01 2.89 -10.08
CA PRO A 114 6.03 4.25 -10.58
C PRO A 114 7.37 4.94 -10.30
N SER A 115 7.67 5.95 -11.10
CA SER A 115 8.85 6.80 -10.87
C SER A 115 8.61 7.80 -9.74
N ASN A 116 9.68 8.11 -9.00
CA ASN A 116 9.71 9.21 -8.05
C ASN A 116 9.61 10.59 -8.78
N PRO A 117 8.79 11.53 -8.31
CA PRO A 117 7.95 11.49 -7.14
C PRO A 117 6.61 10.75 -7.35
N ILE A 118 6.04 10.22 -6.26
CA ILE A 118 4.64 9.73 -6.22
C ILE A 118 3.75 10.94 -5.99
N ASN A 119 3.31 11.59 -7.05
CA ASN A 119 2.59 12.86 -7.01
C ASN A 119 1.22 12.83 -7.73
N THR A 120 0.79 11.67 -8.19
CA THR A 120 -0.54 11.48 -8.79
C THR A 120 -1.27 10.32 -8.12
N ILE A 121 -2.60 10.30 -8.27
CA ILE A 121 -3.45 9.24 -7.71
C ILE A 121 -3.16 7.89 -8.40
N GLU A 122 -2.86 7.89 -9.69
CA GLU A 122 -2.51 6.70 -10.45
C GLU A 122 -1.25 6.05 -9.85
N LYS A 123 -0.21 6.83 -9.59
CA LYS A 123 1.03 6.33 -8.99
C LYS A 123 0.81 5.78 -7.58
N MET A 124 -0.06 6.42 -6.80
CA MET A 124 -0.44 5.92 -5.47
C MET A 124 -1.20 4.61 -5.58
N ASN A 125 -2.17 4.52 -6.48
CA ASN A 125 -2.94 3.31 -6.75
C ASN A 125 -2.04 2.18 -7.26
N ASP A 126 -1.08 2.46 -8.14
CA ASP A 126 -0.16 1.45 -8.67
C ASP A 126 0.70 0.83 -7.57
N VAL A 127 1.23 1.64 -6.64
CA VAL A 127 2.02 1.13 -5.49
C VAL A 127 1.18 0.16 -4.66
N GLU A 128 -0.01 0.55 -4.26
CA GLU A 128 -0.87 -0.29 -3.41
C GLU A 128 -1.42 -1.49 -4.18
N LYS A 129 -1.71 -1.37 -5.47
CA LYS A 129 -2.13 -2.48 -6.32
C LYS A 129 -1.04 -3.53 -6.51
N ILE A 130 0.23 -3.10 -6.63
CA ILE A 130 1.38 -4.02 -6.67
C ILE A 130 1.43 -4.82 -5.37
N LEU A 131 1.43 -4.14 -4.21
CA LEU A 131 1.49 -4.79 -2.90
C LEU A 131 0.32 -5.75 -2.68
N TYR A 132 -0.90 -5.36 -3.04
CA TYR A 132 -2.08 -6.23 -2.99
C TYR A 132 -1.88 -7.51 -3.82
N LYS A 133 -1.41 -7.37 -5.07
CA LYS A 133 -1.18 -8.51 -5.95
C LYS A 133 -0.07 -9.43 -5.44
N VAL A 134 1.04 -8.86 -4.96
CA VAL A 134 2.13 -9.63 -4.34
C VAL A 134 1.59 -10.43 -3.14
N TYR A 135 0.87 -9.77 -2.24
CA TYR A 135 0.28 -10.43 -1.07
C TYR A 135 -0.70 -11.54 -1.46
N THR A 136 -1.52 -11.32 -2.49
CA THR A 136 -2.47 -12.32 -3.00
C THR A 136 -1.75 -13.56 -3.54
N VAL A 137 -0.70 -13.37 -4.34
CA VAL A 137 0.11 -14.47 -4.89
C VAL A 137 0.75 -15.30 -3.78
N ILE A 138 1.32 -14.64 -2.78
CA ILE A 138 1.95 -15.33 -1.64
C ILE A 138 0.92 -16.17 -0.88
N ASN A 139 -0.28 -15.62 -0.62
CA ASN A 139 -1.31 -16.39 0.08
C ASN A 139 -1.78 -17.61 -0.72
N ILE A 140 -1.89 -17.50 -2.05
CA ILE A 140 -2.21 -18.64 -2.90
C ILE A 140 -1.10 -19.71 -2.78
N ILE A 141 0.15 -19.32 -2.92
CA ILE A 141 1.29 -20.23 -2.82
C ILE A 141 1.32 -20.94 -1.46
N LEU A 142 1.16 -20.17 -0.37
CA LEU A 142 1.16 -20.73 0.98
C LEU A 142 -0.01 -21.69 1.21
N THR A 143 -1.20 -21.37 0.68
CA THR A 143 -2.37 -22.24 0.79
C THR A 143 -2.16 -23.55 0.02
N ASP A 144 -1.68 -23.47 -1.21
CA ASP A 144 -1.44 -24.66 -2.03
C ASP A 144 -0.32 -25.54 -1.44
N MET A 145 0.75 -24.93 -0.92
CA MET A 145 1.82 -25.67 -0.25
C MET A 145 1.34 -26.37 1.02
N CYS A 146 0.48 -25.70 1.81
CA CYS A 146 -0.08 -26.32 3.03
C CYS A 146 -0.95 -27.54 2.66
N VAL A 147 -1.81 -27.42 1.64
CA VAL A 147 -2.63 -28.54 1.17
C VAL A 147 -1.77 -29.69 0.67
N CYS A 148 -0.77 -29.43 -0.14
CA CYS A 148 0.17 -30.46 -0.59
C CYS A 148 0.95 -31.09 0.56
N GLY A 149 1.40 -30.30 1.53
CA GLY A 149 2.11 -30.77 2.71
C GLY A 149 1.25 -31.66 3.61
N GLU A 150 0.00 -31.28 3.85
CA GLU A 150 -0.93 -32.07 4.66
C GLU A 150 -1.27 -33.41 3.98
N THR A 151 -1.50 -33.42 2.68
CA THR A 151 -1.77 -34.64 1.93
C THR A 151 -0.57 -35.57 1.94
N TYR A 152 0.63 -35.03 1.83
CA TYR A 152 1.87 -35.81 1.84
C TYR A 152 2.19 -36.43 3.21
N ILE A 153 1.91 -35.72 4.28
CA ILE A 153 2.19 -36.19 5.65
C ILE A 153 1.13 -37.19 6.13
N CYS A 154 -0.13 -37.01 5.68
CA CYS A 154 -1.24 -37.83 6.19
C CYS A 154 -1.39 -39.19 5.53
N GLU A 155 -1.00 -39.36 4.27
CA GLU A 155 -1.29 -40.65 3.61
C GLU A 155 -0.26 -41.74 3.78
N ASP A 156 1.03 -41.47 3.91
CA ASP A 156 2.00 -42.57 3.84
C ASP A 156 3.21 -42.49 4.75
N ASN A 157 3.52 -41.41 5.44
CA ASN A 157 4.82 -41.22 6.10
C ASN A 157 6.01 -41.57 5.16
N ARG A 158 5.82 -41.48 3.86
CA ARG A 158 6.81 -41.77 2.84
C ARG A 158 6.97 -40.53 1.98
N LEU A 159 8.15 -39.98 2.07
CA LEU A 159 8.69 -39.13 1.01
C LEU A 159 8.88 -40.03 -0.22
N ILE A 160 8.10 -39.81 -1.24
CA ILE A 160 8.37 -40.38 -2.57
C ILE A 160 9.22 -39.39 -3.33
#